data_92b51d086b1b6af0cd3c03fef965c68c
#
_entry.id   92b51d086b1b6af0cd3c03fef965c68c
#
_cell.length_a   1.000
_cell.length_b   1.000
_cell.length_c   1.000
_cell.angle_alpha   90.00
_cell.angle_beta   90.00
_cell.angle_gamma   90.00
#
_symmetry.space_group_name_H-M   'P 1'
#
loop_
_entity.id
_entity.type
_entity.pdbx_description
1 polymer ?
#
loop_
_entity_poly.entity_id
_entity_poly.type
_entity_poly.pdbx_seq_one_letter_code
_entity_poly.pdbx_strand_id
1 'polypeptide(L)'
;MAWMVFFAAVPLRQPRILGEVSFRSGLVVSEQPFYPFYLLVGLTVLAGVEGELSTVVGQLSLAIVAAVSFGLAVIAVNSTAAPGVVDRALDAGLGEGWRAGGGNTGRRRLPLGRILFLPFATRRRDVRLIRNISYGDAGRQNLLDVYASTSGRTGSGVFIFLHGGGFRSGHKSFESRVLLNNLASEGWLCISANYRVGRSASFPDYLVDTKKVIVWARANAPAYGGDASMVAVGGSSAGAHLASMCALTPGHAEFQPGFEEADTTVSAAVCLYGWYGRASGGTGLSSPHDFLPPVAGTIVPPFFIAHGDHDTLVPVEAARDFVSRLREETDAPVVYAELPHAQHAFDLFHSIRSDAVARGIQSFLSNVRTRARR
;
A
#
# COMPACT_ATOMS: atom_id res chain seq x y z
N MET A 1 4.99 20.23 -17.71
CA MET A 1 5.44 20.06 -16.33
C MET A 1 4.78 21.00 -15.34
N ALA A 2 4.67 22.31 -15.61
CA ALA A 2 4.05 23.25 -14.66
C ALA A 2 2.67 22.80 -14.14
N TRP A 3 1.79 22.34 -15.01
CA TRP A 3 0.48 21.82 -14.64
C TRP A 3 0.54 20.54 -13.78
N MET A 4 1.56 19.68 -13.98
CA MET A 4 1.75 18.48 -13.13
C MET A 4 2.18 18.88 -11.71
N VAL A 5 3.07 19.87 -11.57
CA VAL A 5 3.47 20.42 -10.28
C VAL A 5 2.28 21.10 -9.60
N PHE A 6 1.47 21.84 -10.38
CA PHE A 6 0.25 22.44 -9.86
C PHE A 6 -0.70 21.39 -9.29
N PHE A 7 -1.02 20.30 -10.02
CA PHE A 7 -1.90 19.24 -9.53
C PHE A 7 -1.30 18.41 -8.37
N ALA A 8 0.02 18.34 -8.28
CA ALA A 8 0.66 17.71 -7.12
C ALA A 8 0.58 18.59 -5.86
N ALA A 9 0.65 19.91 -6.02
CA ALA A 9 0.56 20.88 -4.92
C ALA A 9 -0.89 21.19 -4.51
N VAL A 10 -1.83 21.22 -5.49
CA VAL A 10 -3.24 21.59 -5.30
C VAL A 10 -4.12 20.44 -5.80
N PRO A 11 -4.48 19.50 -4.91
CA PRO A 11 -5.30 18.34 -5.29
C PRO A 11 -6.74 18.77 -5.57
N LEU A 12 -7.16 18.74 -6.83
CA LEU A 12 -8.53 19.02 -7.23
C LEU A 12 -9.33 17.71 -7.17
N ARG A 13 -10.31 17.64 -6.28
CA ARG A 13 -11.16 16.44 -6.08
C ARG A 13 -12.47 16.50 -6.86
N GLN A 14 -12.98 17.70 -7.15
CA GLN A 14 -14.27 17.91 -7.81
C GLN A 14 -14.14 18.86 -9.02
N PRO A 15 -14.87 18.59 -10.11
CA PRO A 15 -15.66 17.38 -10.38
C PRO A 15 -14.74 16.13 -10.53
N ARG A 16 -15.30 14.92 -10.48
CA ARG A 16 -14.56 13.66 -10.50
C ARG A 16 -13.52 13.55 -11.63
N ILE A 17 -13.82 14.11 -12.80
CA ILE A 17 -12.86 14.15 -13.93
C ILE A 17 -11.60 14.90 -13.55
N LEU A 18 -11.69 16.03 -12.83
CA LEU A 18 -10.52 16.76 -12.35
C LEU A 18 -9.76 15.97 -11.28
N GLY A 19 -10.46 15.19 -10.44
CA GLY A 19 -9.84 14.27 -9.51
C GLY A 19 -8.96 13.21 -10.20
N GLU A 20 -9.46 12.60 -11.29
CA GLU A 20 -8.70 11.64 -12.08
C GLU A 20 -7.52 12.30 -12.82
N VAL A 21 -7.72 13.51 -13.36
CA VAL A 21 -6.63 14.28 -14.00
C VAL A 21 -5.56 14.66 -12.96
N SER A 22 -5.98 15.15 -11.79
CA SER A 22 -5.10 15.49 -10.67
C SER A 22 -4.29 14.28 -10.21
N PHE A 23 -4.94 13.12 -10.05
CA PHE A 23 -4.27 11.86 -9.73
C PHE A 23 -3.22 11.48 -10.77
N ARG A 24 -3.63 11.31 -12.04
CA ARG A 24 -2.74 10.84 -13.11
C ARG A 24 -1.56 11.77 -13.36
N SER A 25 -1.77 13.08 -13.21
CA SER A 25 -0.76 14.10 -13.43
C SER A 25 0.15 14.31 -12.25
N GLY A 26 -0.42 14.28 -11.05
CA GLY A 26 0.28 14.58 -9.80
C GLY A 26 1.07 13.39 -9.25
N LEU A 27 0.61 12.14 -9.45
CA LEU A 27 1.18 10.96 -8.81
C LEU A 27 2.70 10.84 -8.97
N VAL A 28 3.19 10.89 -10.22
CA VAL A 28 4.62 10.73 -10.49
C VAL A 28 5.42 11.87 -9.88
N VAL A 29 4.93 13.10 -9.99
CA VAL A 29 5.61 14.30 -9.48
C VAL A 29 5.58 14.33 -7.95
N SER A 30 4.48 13.92 -7.34
CA SER A 30 4.37 13.84 -5.87
C SER A 30 5.36 12.87 -5.25
N GLU A 31 5.56 11.72 -5.88
CA GLU A 31 6.40 10.66 -5.33
C GLU A 31 7.82 10.68 -5.88
N GLN A 32 8.03 11.21 -7.09
CA GLN A 32 9.31 11.28 -7.79
C GLN A 32 9.58 12.67 -8.38
N PRO A 33 9.70 13.72 -7.55
CA PRO A 33 10.00 15.08 -8.04
C PRO A 33 11.39 15.20 -8.67
N PHE A 34 12.30 14.25 -8.42
CA PHE A 34 13.69 14.28 -8.88
C PHE A 34 13.80 14.06 -10.39
N TYR A 35 12.99 13.18 -10.99
CA TYR A 35 13.07 12.89 -12.43
C TYR A 35 12.65 14.08 -13.30
N PRO A 36 11.51 14.74 -13.07
CA PRO A 36 11.17 15.99 -13.73
C PRO A 36 12.25 17.07 -13.53
N PHE A 37 12.86 17.15 -12.34
CA PHE A 37 13.95 18.10 -12.08
C PHE A 37 15.19 17.80 -12.91
N TYR A 38 15.65 16.55 -13.00
CA TYR A 38 16.81 16.18 -13.84
C TYR A 38 16.55 16.48 -15.30
N LEU A 39 15.35 16.22 -15.80
CA LEU A 39 14.98 16.54 -17.18
C LEU A 39 15.01 18.07 -17.42
N LEU A 40 14.47 18.87 -16.50
CA LEU A 40 14.52 20.33 -16.61
C LEU A 40 15.96 20.85 -16.63
N VAL A 41 16.82 20.36 -15.75
CA VAL A 41 18.24 20.73 -15.74
C VAL A 41 18.91 20.37 -17.07
N GLY A 42 18.72 19.15 -17.56
CA GLY A 42 19.31 18.71 -18.84
C GLY A 42 18.87 19.55 -20.04
N LEU A 43 17.57 19.86 -20.14
CA LEU A 43 17.02 20.71 -21.21
C LEU A 43 17.52 22.16 -21.09
N THR A 44 17.67 22.69 -19.88
CA THR A 44 18.20 24.05 -19.65
C THR A 44 19.67 24.15 -20.05
N VAL A 45 20.48 23.14 -19.71
CA VAL A 45 21.88 23.07 -20.10
C VAL A 45 22.00 23.02 -21.66
N LEU A 46 21.18 22.20 -22.32
CA LEU A 46 21.16 22.10 -23.77
C LEU A 46 20.82 23.45 -24.42
N ALA A 47 19.74 24.10 -23.99
CA ALA A 47 19.34 25.43 -24.46
C ALA A 47 20.44 26.48 -24.22
N GLY A 48 21.20 26.36 -23.11
CA GLY A 48 22.37 27.23 -22.84
C GLY A 48 23.51 27.01 -23.83
N VAL A 49 23.80 25.76 -24.14
CA VAL A 49 24.85 25.43 -25.14
C VAL A 49 24.48 25.90 -26.55
N GLU A 50 23.20 25.84 -26.91
CA GLU A 50 22.68 26.32 -28.18
C GLU A 50 22.52 27.86 -28.26
N GLY A 51 22.76 28.58 -27.15
CA GLY A 51 22.66 30.04 -27.08
C GLY A 51 21.24 30.58 -26.99
N GLU A 52 20.23 29.70 -26.90
CA GLU A 52 18.81 30.05 -26.84
C GLU A 52 18.45 30.89 -25.61
N LEU A 53 19.18 30.73 -24.49
CA LEU A 53 18.90 31.45 -23.25
C LEU A 53 19.16 32.95 -23.34
N SER A 54 19.87 33.43 -24.37
CA SER A 54 20.09 34.86 -24.61
C SER A 54 18.87 35.57 -25.24
N THR A 55 17.91 34.82 -25.77
CA THR A 55 16.68 35.33 -26.36
C THR A 55 15.64 35.69 -25.28
N VAL A 56 14.68 36.58 -25.62
CA VAL A 56 13.58 36.92 -24.73
C VAL A 56 12.74 35.66 -24.38
N VAL A 57 12.52 34.79 -25.37
CA VAL A 57 11.81 33.51 -25.18
C VAL A 57 12.59 32.60 -24.24
N GLY A 58 13.91 32.52 -24.41
CA GLY A 58 14.79 31.75 -23.52
C GLY A 58 14.78 32.22 -22.08
N GLN A 59 14.81 33.53 -21.87
CA GLN A 59 14.72 34.12 -20.51
C GLN A 59 13.37 33.86 -19.84
N LEU A 60 12.25 33.99 -20.57
CA LEU A 60 10.93 33.62 -20.08
C LEU A 60 10.84 32.12 -19.75
N SER A 61 11.40 31.27 -20.61
CA SER A 61 11.48 29.83 -20.37
C SER A 61 12.30 29.52 -19.11
N LEU A 62 13.41 30.18 -18.90
CA LEU A 62 14.24 30.03 -17.69
C LEU A 62 13.49 30.42 -16.43
N ALA A 63 12.69 31.51 -16.46
CA ALA A 63 11.85 31.90 -15.33
C ALA A 63 10.80 30.82 -15.00
N ILE A 64 10.16 30.23 -16.02
CA ILE A 64 9.21 29.12 -15.84
C ILE A 64 9.93 27.89 -15.28
N VAL A 65 11.10 27.52 -15.78
CA VAL A 65 11.91 26.41 -15.28
C VAL A 65 12.26 26.63 -13.81
N ALA A 66 12.67 27.84 -13.43
CA ALA A 66 12.98 28.17 -12.04
C ALA A 66 11.75 28.00 -11.12
N ALA A 67 10.59 28.51 -11.54
CA ALA A 67 9.34 28.37 -10.79
C ALA A 67 8.91 26.89 -10.64
N VAL A 68 8.99 26.09 -11.70
CA VAL A 68 8.69 24.64 -11.66
C VAL A 68 9.68 23.91 -10.77
N SER A 69 10.97 24.20 -10.87
CA SER A 69 12.02 23.61 -10.04
C SER A 69 11.82 23.93 -8.55
N PHE A 70 11.42 25.15 -8.22
CA PHE A 70 11.02 25.52 -6.88
C PHE A 70 9.84 24.70 -6.37
N GLY A 71 8.79 24.54 -7.17
CA GLY A 71 7.65 23.70 -6.83
C GLY A 71 8.03 22.23 -6.59
N LEU A 72 8.92 21.67 -7.42
CA LEU A 72 9.47 20.31 -7.23
C LEU A 72 10.27 20.19 -5.93
N ALA A 73 11.06 21.20 -5.58
CA ALA A 73 11.81 21.24 -4.32
C ALA A 73 10.86 21.26 -3.12
N VAL A 74 9.80 22.05 -3.14
CA VAL A 74 8.76 22.07 -2.10
C VAL A 74 8.11 20.69 -1.94
N ILE A 75 7.75 20.02 -3.03
CA ILE A 75 7.18 18.66 -3.00
C ILE A 75 8.18 17.67 -2.37
N ALA A 76 9.46 17.74 -2.75
CA ALA A 76 10.50 16.88 -2.19
C ALA A 76 10.67 17.11 -0.67
N VAL A 77 10.71 18.36 -0.24
CA VAL A 77 10.81 18.74 1.20
C VAL A 77 9.59 18.21 1.97
N ASN A 78 8.39 18.44 1.46
CA ASN A 78 7.15 17.97 2.12
C ASN A 78 7.14 16.44 2.31
N SER A 79 7.71 15.69 1.35
CA SER A 79 7.77 14.23 1.47
C SER A 79 8.67 13.75 2.63
N THR A 80 9.63 14.58 3.08
CA THR A 80 10.55 14.24 4.18
C THR A 80 9.86 14.14 5.54
N ALA A 81 8.64 14.63 5.68
CA ALA A 81 7.84 14.49 6.90
C ALA A 81 7.31 13.06 7.13
N ALA A 82 7.18 12.26 6.05
CA ALA A 82 6.55 10.94 6.12
C ALA A 82 7.18 9.96 7.12
N PRO A 83 8.52 9.83 7.24
CA PRO A 83 9.11 8.97 8.27
C PRO A 83 8.68 9.33 9.69
N GLY A 84 8.68 10.61 10.04
CA GLY A 84 8.26 11.08 11.36
C GLY A 84 6.75 10.88 11.62
N VAL A 85 5.93 10.99 10.58
CA VAL A 85 4.49 10.69 10.68
C VAL A 85 4.26 9.21 10.98
N VAL A 86 4.93 8.33 10.24
CA VAL A 86 4.81 6.87 10.43
C VAL A 86 5.31 6.45 11.82
N ASP A 87 6.43 7.02 12.29
CA ASP A 87 6.98 6.73 13.61
C ASP A 87 5.99 7.13 14.74
N ARG A 88 5.41 8.34 14.66
CA ARG A 88 4.37 8.79 15.62
C ARG A 88 3.12 7.92 15.55
N ALA A 89 2.71 7.50 14.36
CA ALA A 89 1.56 6.61 14.20
C ALA A 89 1.78 5.26 14.89
N LEU A 90 2.99 4.69 14.77
CA LEU A 90 3.38 3.46 15.47
C LEU A 90 3.38 3.66 16.99
N ASP A 91 3.93 4.77 17.49
CA ASP A 91 3.92 5.09 18.91
C ASP A 91 2.50 5.20 19.46
N ALA A 92 1.63 5.91 18.74
CA ALA A 92 0.23 6.09 19.15
C ALA A 92 -0.60 4.80 19.09
N GLY A 93 -0.39 3.97 18.06
CA GLY A 93 -1.22 2.76 17.84
C GLY A 93 -0.74 1.52 18.59
N LEU A 94 0.55 1.39 18.88
CA LEU A 94 1.13 0.22 19.56
C LEU A 94 1.41 0.46 21.05
N GLY A 95 1.34 1.71 21.50
CA GLY A 95 1.61 2.11 22.88
C GLY A 95 3.11 2.21 23.21
N GLU A 96 3.42 2.68 24.41
CA GLU A 96 4.80 2.78 24.89
C GLU A 96 5.46 1.40 24.98
N GLY A 97 6.75 1.33 24.64
CA GLY A 97 7.54 0.09 24.76
C GLY A 97 7.46 -0.86 23.56
N TRP A 98 6.72 -0.56 22.49
CA TRP A 98 6.68 -1.42 21.30
C TRP A 98 8.07 -1.60 20.66
N ARG A 99 8.96 -0.61 20.80
CA ARG A 99 10.35 -0.67 20.32
C ARG A 99 11.21 -1.66 21.09
N ALA A 100 10.95 -1.86 22.39
CA ALA A 100 11.71 -2.78 23.24
C ALA A 100 11.40 -4.26 22.95
N GLY A 101 10.28 -4.55 22.30
CA GLY A 101 9.82 -5.90 21.95
C GLY A 101 10.53 -6.55 20.75
N GLY A 102 11.68 -6.03 20.29
CA GLY A 102 12.49 -6.67 19.24
C GLY A 102 12.14 -6.25 17.82
N GLY A 103 11.28 -5.27 17.62
CA GLY A 103 11.18 -4.60 16.32
C GLY A 103 12.54 -3.97 16.00
N ASN A 104 13.18 -4.40 14.91
CA ASN A 104 14.48 -3.86 14.49
C ASN A 104 14.34 -2.38 14.12
N THR A 105 14.25 -1.53 15.16
CA THR A 105 14.07 -0.08 15.10
C THR A 105 15.38 0.64 14.85
N GLY A 106 16.42 -0.08 14.50
CA GLY A 106 17.61 0.56 13.97
C GLY A 106 17.12 1.49 12.87
N ARG A 107 17.37 2.81 13.02
CA ARG A 107 17.12 3.83 11.99
C ARG A 107 17.72 3.37 10.66
N ARG A 108 17.06 2.43 9.98
CA ARG A 108 17.44 2.06 8.62
C ARG A 108 17.29 3.33 7.79
N ARG A 109 18.41 3.84 7.34
CA ARG A 109 18.44 5.01 6.45
C ARG A 109 17.59 4.72 5.22
N LEU A 110 16.86 5.72 4.76
CA LEU A 110 16.15 5.63 3.47
C LEU A 110 17.13 5.20 2.38
N PRO A 111 16.71 4.37 1.43
CA PRO A 111 17.57 3.93 0.32
C PRO A 111 17.69 5.07 -0.71
N LEU A 112 18.35 6.18 -0.33
CA LEU A 112 18.41 7.41 -1.11
C LEU A 112 18.90 7.15 -2.55
N GLY A 113 19.87 6.27 -2.74
CA GLY A 113 20.34 5.92 -4.08
C GLY A 113 19.23 5.35 -4.98
N ARG A 114 18.33 4.51 -4.42
CA ARG A 114 17.17 4.01 -5.17
C ARG A 114 16.13 5.08 -5.39
N ILE A 115 15.82 5.86 -4.35
CA ILE A 115 14.83 6.95 -4.43
C ILE A 115 15.23 7.97 -5.48
N LEU A 116 16.51 8.38 -5.51
CA LEU A 116 16.99 9.43 -6.40
C LEU A 116 17.25 8.94 -7.83
N PHE A 117 17.77 7.71 -8.00
CA PHE A 117 18.30 7.28 -9.31
C PHE A 117 17.64 6.02 -9.88
N LEU A 118 17.03 5.16 -9.05
CA LEU A 118 16.51 3.85 -9.46
C LEU A 118 15.13 3.55 -8.83
N PRO A 119 14.14 4.46 -8.89
CA PRO A 119 12.86 4.27 -8.18
C PRO A 119 12.08 3.04 -8.66
N PHE A 120 12.24 2.64 -9.89
CA PHE A 120 11.57 1.46 -10.46
C PHE A 120 12.31 0.15 -10.21
N ALA A 121 13.54 0.19 -9.65
CA ALA A 121 14.33 -0.99 -9.32
C ALA A 121 13.87 -1.63 -8.01
N THR A 122 12.64 -2.11 -7.97
CA THR A 122 12.02 -2.68 -6.77
C THR A 122 12.51 -4.09 -6.44
N ARG A 123 13.09 -4.82 -7.40
CA ARG A 123 13.62 -6.18 -7.19
C ARG A 123 14.83 -6.19 -6.27
N ARG A 124 14.93 -7.27 -5.47
CA ARG A 124 16.08 -7.56 -4.62
C ARG A 124 16.73 -8.88 -5.04
N ARG A 125 18.06 -8.94 -4.97
CA ARG A 125 18.83 -10.16 -5.33
C ARG A 125 18.64 -11.30 -4.34
N ASP A 126 18.33 -10.97 -3.08
CA ASP A 126 18.08 -11.89 -1.98
C ASP A 126 16.59 -12.34 -1.88
N VAL A 127 15.78 -12.07 -2.94
CA VAL A 127 14.39 -12.49 -3.02
C VAL A 127 14.12 -13.22 -4.33
N ARG A 128 13.63 -14.45 -4.21
CA ARG A 128 13.12 -15.26 -5.31
C ARG A 128 11.64 -14.97 -5.54
N LEU A 129 11.26 -14.75 -6.78
CA LEU A 129 9.89 -14.55 -7.21
C LEU A 129 9.42 -15.77 -8.02
N ILE A 130 8.42 -16.49 -7.49
CA ILE A 130 7.74 -17.62 -8.13
C ILE A 130 6.39 -17.12 -8.61
N ARG A 131 6.09 -17.27 -9.90
CA ARG A 131 4.95 -16.62 -10.53
C ARG A 131 3.85 -17.57 -10.95
N ASN A 132 2.63 -17.02 -10.99
CA ASN A 132 1.48 -17.65 -11.64
C ASN A 132 1.10 -19.01 -11.06
N ILE A 133 1.10 -19.11 -9.73
CA ILE A 133 0.59 -20.29 -9.02
C ILE A 133 -0.93 -20.17 -8.95
N SER A 134 -1.66 -21.20 -9.36
CA SER A 134 -3.12 -21.25 -9.26
C SER A 134 -3.56 -21.52 -7.82
N TYR A 135 -4.58 -20.79 -7.35
CA TYR A 135 -5.21 -21.02 -6.06
C TYR A 135 -6.73 -21.27 -6.16
N GLY A 136 -7.29 -21.23 -7.38
CA GLY A 136 -8.71 -21.42 -7.63
C GLY A 136 -9.01 -21.59 -9.12
N ASP A 137 -10.31 -21.60 -9.46
CA ASP A 137 -10.81 -22.05 -10.75
C ASP A 137 -11.06 -20.92 -11.77
N ALA A 138 -10.89 -19.64 -11.40
CA ALA A 138 -11.13 -18.51 -12.29
C ALA A 138 -9.93 -18.19 -13.22
N GLY A 139 -9.12 -19.18 -13.56
CA GLY A 139 -8.02 -19.07 -14.51
C GLY A 139 -7.02 -17.98 -14.12
N ARG A 140 -6.76 -17.01 -15.01
CA ARG A 140 -5.80 -15.93 -14.76
C ARG A 140 -6.17 -15.02 -13.58
N GLN A 141 -7.43 -14.96 -13.21
CA GLN A 141 -7.90 -14.15 -12.09
C GLN A 141 -7.67 -14.83 -10.74
N ASN A 142 -7.42 -16.14 -10.71
CA ASN A 142 -7.04 -16.87 -9.50
C ASN A 142 -5.55 -17.31 -9.52
N LEU A 143 -4.67 -16.43 -10.01
CA LEU A 143 -3.22 -16.64 -9.95
C LEU A 143 -2.60 -15.76 -8.88
N LEU A 144 -1.62 -16.31 -8.18
CA LEU A 144 -0.79 -15.58 -7.22
C LEU A 144 0.71 -15.70 -7.55
N ASP A 145 1.49 -14.77 -7.02
CA ASP A 145 2.95 -14.76 -7.06
C ASP A 145 3.49 -14.85 -5.63
N VAL A 146 4.54 -15.65 -5.44
CA VAL A 146 5.21 -15.85 -4.15
C VAL A 146 6.59 -15.20 -4.17
N TYR A 147 6.88 -14.39 -3.17
CA TYR A 147 8.18 -13.77 -2.91
C TYR A 147 8.78 -14.45 -1.67
N ALA A 148 9.90 -15.12 -1.81
CA ALA A 148 10.56 -15.84 -0.75
C ALA A 148 12.05 -15.43 -0.63
N SER A 149 12.57 -15.36 0.59
CA SER A 149 14.00 -15.10 0.82
C SER A 149 14.88 -16.20 0.24
N THR A 150 16.02 -15.81 -0.32
CA THR A 150 17.10 -16.72 -0.71
C THR A 150 18.29 -16.68 0.26
N SER A 151 18.23 -15.82 1.27
CA SER A 151 19.31 -15.63 2.26
C SER A 151 19.22 -16.56 3.48
N GLY A 152 18.34 -17.58 3.46
CA GLY A 152 18.11 -18.47 4.59
C GLY A 152 17.25 -17.90 5.72
N ARG A 153 16.81 -16.65 5.63
CA ARG A 153 15.85 -16.06 6.56
C ARG A 153 14.46 -16.58 6.25
N THR A 154 13.84 -17.28 7.17
CA THR A 154 12.51 -17.89 7.02
C THR A 154 11.72 -17.81 8.32
N GLY A 155 10.42 -18.20 8.29
CA GLY A 155 9.60 -18.35 9.49
C GLY A 155 9.18 -17.05 10.15
N SER A 156 9.16 -15.92 9.41
CA SER A 156 8.64 -14.65 9.94
C SER A 156 7.11 -14.54 9.88
N GLY A 157 6.46 -15.35 9.09
CA GLY A 157 5.03 -15.36 8.83
C GLY A 157 4.72 -15.21 7.35
N VAL A 158 3.44 -15.13 7.02
CA VAL A 158 2.92 -14.91 5.66
C VAL A 158 2.30 -13.54 5.57
N PHE A 159 2.62 -12.79 4.51
CA PHE A 159 1.96 -11.54 4.18
C PHE A 159 1.30 -11.64 2.80
N ILE A 160 -0.03 -11.61 2.78
CA ILE A 160 -0.84 -11.62 1.56
C ILE A 160 -1.14 -10.19 1.15
N PHE A 161 -0.88 -9.84 -0.11
CA PHE A 161 -1.16 -8.52 -0.66
C PHE A 161 -2.17 -8.58 -1.81
N LEU A 162 -3.15 -7.68 -1.76
CA LEU A 162 -4.25 -7.54 -2.70
C LEU A 162 -4.16 -6.19 -3.42
N HIS A 163 -4.15 -6.22 -4.75
CA HIS A 163 -4.02 -5.02 -5.56
C HIS A 163 -5.27 -4.11 -5.52
N GLY A 164 -5.11 -2.85 -5.85
CA GLY A 164 -6.19 -1.90 -6.11
C GLY A 164 -6.86 -2.08 -7.47
N GLY A 165 -7.58 -1.05 -7.92
CA GLY A 165 -8.21 -1.02 -9.24
C GLY A 165 -9.73 -0.93 -9.21
N GLY A 166 -10.33 -0.54 -8.08
CA GLY A 166 -11.76 -0.25 -7.94
C GLY A 166 -12.68 -1.43 -8.24
N PHE A 167 -12.21 -2.67 -8.01
CA PHE A 167 -12.88 -3.93 -8.34
C PHE A 167 -13.15 -4.15 -9.83
N ARG A 168 -12.62 -3.29 -10.70
CA ARG A 168 -12.82 -3.33 -12.16
C ARG A 168 -11.60 -3.77 -12.92
N SER A 169 -10.42 -3.55 -12.36
CA SER A 169 -9.13 -3.82 -12.97
C SER A 169 -8.08 -4.07 -11.88
N GLY A 170 -6.83 -4.21 -12.29
CA GLY A 170 -5.70 -4.40 -11.40
C GLY A 170 -4.96 -5.70 -11.69
N HIS A 171 -3.78 -5.83 -11.11
CA HIS A 171 -2.96 -7.01 -11.29
C HIS A 171 -1.94 -7.16 -10.16
N LYS A 172 -1.72 -8.38 -9.70
CA LYS A 172 -0.80 -8.75 -8.62
C LYS A 172 0.65 -8.25 -8.76
N SER A 173 1.07 -7.78 -9.92
CA SER A 173 2.45 -7.33 -10.15
C SER A 173 2.62 -5.80 -10.16
N PHE A 174 1.59 -5.01 -9.87
CA PHE A 174 1.69 -3.55 -10.03
C PHE A 174 2.08 -2.82 -8.74
N GLU A 175 1.39 -3.06 -7.65
CA GLU A 175 1.48 -2.25 -6.43
C GLU A 175 2.36 -2.90 -5.35
N SER A 176 2.80 -2.13 -4.38
CA SER A 176 3.53 -2.55 -3.17
C SER A 176 4.77 -3.42 -3.40
N ARG A 177 5.39 -3.36 -4.58
CA ARG A 177 6.56 -4.20 -4.89
C ARG A 177 7.75 -3.89 -4.00
N VAL A 178 7.90 -2.63 -3.54
CA VAL A 178 8.91 -2.22 -2.57
C VAL A 178 8.67 -2.93 -1.24
N LEU A 179 7.43 -2.89 -0.74
CA LEU A 179 7.02 -3.55 0.50
C LEU A 179 7.25 -5.06 0.44
N LEU A 180 6.72 -5.73 -0.60
CA LEU A 180 6.81 -7.18 -0.76
C LEU A 180 8.26 -7.68 -0.80
N ASN A 181 9.13 -7.01 -1.57
CA ASN A 181 10.54 -7.36 -1.62
C ASN A 181 11.28 -7.09 -0.29
N ASN A 182 10.93 -6.01 0.41
CA ASN A 182 11.55 -5.70 1.71
C ASN A 182 11.13 -6.72 2.78
N LEU A 183 9.84 -7.06 2.89
CA LEU A 183 9.35 -8.07 3.83
C LEU A 183 9.94 -9.45 3.51
N ALA A 184 9.95 -9.86 2.24
CA ALA A 184 10.53 -11.14 1.84
C ALA A 184 12.02 -11.25 2.18
N SER A 185 12.78 -10.17 1.99
CA SER A 185 14.20 -10.09 2.40
C SER A 185 14.41 -10.27 3.91
N GLU A 186 13.41 -9.95 4.73
CA GLU A 186 13.43 -10.12 6.19
C GLU A 186 12.82 -11.46 6.64
N GLY A 187 12.56 -12.37 5.71
CA GLY A 187 12.09 -13.72 6.01
C GLY A 187 10.59 -13.92 6.05
N TRP A 188 9.79 -12.92 5.66
CA TRP A 188 8.37 -13.10 5.42
C TRP A 188 8.15 -13.85 4.09
N LEU A 189 7.18 -14.76 4.08
CA LEU A 189 6.65 -15.26 2.82
C LEU A 189 5.61 -14.27 2.33
N CYS A 190 5.91 -13.57 1.22
CA CYS A 190 4.95 -12.62 0.68
C CYS A 190 4.22 -13.22 -0.51
N ILE A 191 2.90 -13.06 -0.55
CA ILE A 191 2.01 -13.55 -1.59
C ILE A 191 1.30 -12.34 -2.18
N SER A 192 1.41 -12.12 -3.49
CA SER A 192 0.59 -11.13 -4.18
C SER A 192 -0.39 -11.85 -5.08
N ALA A 193 -1.69 -11.60 -4.90
CA ALA A 193 -2.74 -12.36 -5.56
C ALA A 193 -3.60 -11.49 -6.47
N ASN A 194 -3.95 -12.03 -7.63
CA ASN A 194 -5.11 -11.58 -8.37
C ASN A 194 -6.37 -12.12 -7.68
N TYR A 195 -7.47 -11.47 -7.91
CA TYR A 195 -8.82 -11.91 -7.57
C TYR A 195 -9.76 -11.52 -8.72
N ARG A 196 -10.94 -12.11 -8.80
CA ARG A 196 -11.90 -11.78 -9.86
C ARG A 196 -12.26 -10.30 -9.83
N VAL A 197 -12.16 -9.64 -10.99
CA VAL A 197 -12.47 -8.23 -11.19
C VAL A 197 -13.22 -8.03 -12.51
N GLY A 198 -13.83 -6.86 -12.69
CA GLY A 198 -14.46 -6.47 -13.94
C GLY A 198 -15.92 -6.88 -14.03
N ARG A 199 -16.44 -7.02 -15.28
CA ARG A 199 -17.88 -7.21 -15.51
C ARG A 199 -18.41 -8.60 -15.12
N SER A 200 -17.54 -9.58 -14.99
CA SER A 200 -17.87 -10.96 -14.62
C SER A 200 -17.82 -11.22 -13.13
N ALA A 201 -17.52 -10.22 -12.32
CA ALA A 201 -17.39 -10.34 -10.88
C ALA A 201 -18.18 -9.25 -10.16
N SER A 202 -18.82 -9.62 -9.08
CA SER A 202 -19.54 -8.73 -8.17
C SER A 202 -19.22 -9.12 -6.73
N PHE A 203 -19.60 -8.29 -5.77
CA PHE A 203 -19.54 -8.72 -4.37
C PHE A 203 -20.55 -9.89 -4.16
N PRO A 204 -20.16 -11.00 -3.50
CA PRO A 204 -18.91 -11.20 -2.73
C PRO A 204 -17.76 -11.91 -3.48
N ASP A 205 -17.81 -12.12 -4.80
CA ASP A 205 -16.84 -12.94 -5.55
C ASP A 205 -15.37 -12.66 -5.21
N TYR A 206 -14.97 -11.37 -5.22
CA TYR A 206 -13.60 -10.99 -4.95
C TYR A 206 -13.20 -11.15 -3.46
N LEU A 207 -14.16 -11.09 -2.53
CA LEU A 207 -13.91 -11.41 -1.12
C LEU A 207 -13.75 -12.92 -0.92
N VAL A 208 -14.59 -13.73 -1.58
CA VAL A 208 -14.48 -15.20 -1.60
C VAL A 208 -13.10 -15.60 -2.14
N ASP A 209 -12.68 -15.02 -3.27
CA ASP A 209 -11.36 -15.30 -3.84
C ASP A 209 -10.23 -14.95 -2.87
N THR A 210 -10.32 -13.80 -2.20
CA THR A 210 -9.33 -13.39 -1.20
C THR A 210 -9.25 -14.37 -0.03
N LYS A 211 -10.39 -14.83 0.48
CA LYS A 211 -10.41 -15.85 1.53
C LYS A 211 -9.83 -17.19 1.06
N LYS A 212 -10.05 -17.59 -0.21
CA LYS A 212 -9.36 -18.75 -0.80
C LYS A 212 -7.84 -18.58 -0.82
N VAL A 213 -7.30 -17.35 -1.03
CA VAL A 213 -5.86 -17.09 -0.93
C VAL A 213 -5.38 -17.32 0.51
N ILE A 214 -6.14 -16.93 1.53
CA ILE A 214 -5.77 -17.18 2.94
C ILE A 214 -5.70 -18.70 3.21
N VAL A 215 -6.69 -19.46 2.77
CA VAL A 215 -6.69 -20.92 2.90
C VAL A 215 -5.51 -21.55 2.16
N TRP A 216 -5.27 -21.13 0.92
CA TRP A 216 -4.12 -21.58 0.13
C TRP A 216 -2.80 -21.29 0.86
N ALA A 217 -2.67 -20.09 1.41
CA ALA A 217 -1.47 -19.68 2.16
C ALA A 217 -1.23 -20.55 3.39
N ARG A 218 -2.26 -20.85 4.18
CA ARG A 218 -2.14 -21.75 5.34
C ARG A 218 -1.70 -23.16 4.94
N ALA A 219 -2.24 -23.70 3.86
CA ALA A 219 -1.89 -25.04 3.39
C ALA A 219 -0.50 -25.13 2.77
N ASN A 220 -0.04 -24.09 2.07
CA ASN A 220 1.16 -24.16 1.23
C ASN A 220 2.37 -23.37 1.75
N ALA A 221 2.20 -22.40 2.66
CA ALA A 221 3.29 -21.56 3.13
C ALA A 221 4.52 -22.34 3.65
N PRO A 222 4.37 -23.45 4.39
CA PRO A 222 5.53 -24.22 4.88
C PRO A 222 6.46 -24.69 3.76
N ALA A 223 5.92 -25.07 2.59
CA ALA A 223 6.69 -25.50 1.42
C ALA A 223 7.57 -24.38 0.82
N TYR A 224 7.24 -23.12 1.13
CA TYR A 224 8.00 -21.94 0.70
C TYR A 224 8.78 -21.27 1.84
N GLY A 225 8.83 -21.88 3.03
CA GLY A 225 9.55 -21.36 4.20
C GLY A 225 8.76 -20.32 5.01
N GLY A 226 7.43 -20.23 4.82
CA GLY A 226 6.53 -19.36 5.58
C GLY A 226 6.01 -20.04 6.85
N ASP A 227 5.73 -19.24 7.89
CA ASP A 227 5.05 -19.68 9.10
C ASP A 227 3.54 -19.47 8.95
N ALA A 228 2.80 -20.55 8.70
CA ALA A 228 1.35 -20.51 8.48
C ALA A 228 0.52 -20.16 9.73
N SER A 229 1.12 -20.16 10.93
CA SER A 229 0.45 -19.73 12.17
C SER A 229 0.29 -18.20 12.23
N MET A 230 1.11 -17.46 11.48
CA MET A 230 1.11 -15.99 11.40
C MET A 230 0.77 -15.55 9.97
N VAL A 231 -0.49 -15.31 9.67
CA VAL A 231 -0.98 -14.83 8.37
C VAL A 231 -1.49 -13.39 8.52
N ALA A 232 -0.83 -12.46 7.87
CA ALA A 232 -1.28 -11.08 7.75
C ALA A 232 -1.82 -10.82 6.34
N VAL A 233 -2.87 -10.02 6.23
CA VAL A 233 -3.44 -9.60 4.95
C VAL A 233 -3.24 -8.09 4.76
N GLY A 234 -2.93 -7.67 3.56
CA GLY A 234 -2.85 -6.26 3.23
C GLY A 234 -3.31 -5.99 1.81
N GLY A 235 -3.51 -4.73 1.50
CA GLY A 235 -3.90 -4.32 0.16
C GLY A 235 -3.95 -2.81 0.02
N SER A 236 -4.19 -2.39 -1.20
CA SER A 236 -4.28 -1.00 -1.64
C SER A 236 -5.65 -0.69 -2.21
N SER A 237 -6.23 0.49 -1.91
CA SER A 237 -7.51 0.93 -2.49
C SER A 237 -8.61 -0.12 -2.30
N ALA A 238 -9.13 -0.71 -3.39
CA ALA A 238 -10.07 -1.83 -3.35
C ALA A 238 -9.49 -3.09 -2.65
N GLY A 239 -8.19 -3.34 -2.77
CA GLY A 239 -7.51 -4.42 -2.05
C GLY A 239 -7.44 -4.18 -0.54
N ALA A 240 -7.33 -2.92 -0.10
CA ALA A 240 -7.42 -2.56 1.33
C ALA A 240 -8.83 -2.78 1.89
N HIS A 241 -9.86 -2.51 1.08
CA HIS A 241 -11.23 -2.90 1.42
C HIS A 241 -11.33 -4.40 1.67
N LEU A 242 -10.81 -5.23 0.75
CA LEU A 242 -10.83 -6.69 0.90
C LEU A 242 -10.03 -7.17 2.12
N ALA A 243 -8.88 -6.55 2.38
CA ALA A 243 -8.09 -6.84 3.58
C ALA A 243 -8.87 -6.53 4.87
N SER A 244 -9.56 -5.39 4.91
CA SER A 244 -10.43 -5.02 6.03
C SER A 244 -11.59 -5.99 6.20
N MET A 245 -12.26 -6.38 5.09
CA MET A 245 -13.34 -7.36 5.11
C MET A 245 -12.86 -8.73 5.62
N CYS A 246 -11.71 -9.23 5.16
CA CYS A 246 -11.14 -10.47 5.67
C CYS A 246 -10.87 -10.43 7.18
N ALA A 247 -10.35 -9.30 7.68
CA ALA A 247 -10.04 -9.11 9.09
C ALA A 247 -11.31 -9.05 9.99
N LEU A 248 -12.40 -8.49 9.46
CA LEU A 248 -13.65 -8.31 10.20
C LEU A 248 -14.65 -9.47 10.05
N THR A 249 -14.45 -10.34 9.07
CA THR A 249 -15.38 -11.45 8.75
C THR A 249 -14.70 -12.83 8.72
N PRO A 250 -13.84 -13.19 9.71
CA PRO A 250 -13.27 -14.53 9.74
C PRO A 250 -14.38 -15.57 9.90
N GLY A 251 -14.29 -16.69 9.18
CA GLY A 251 -15.26 -17.79 9.29
C GLY A 251 -16.69 -17.45 8.87
N HIS A 252 -16.94 -16.30 8.19
CA HIS A 252 -18.28 -15.92 7.77
C HIS A 252 -18.72 -16.79 6.58
N ALA A 253 -19.68 -17.70 6.81
CA ALA A 253 -20.08 -18.74 5.85
C ALA A 253 -20.51 -18.18 4.48
N GLU A 254 -21.24 -17.06 4.44
CA GLU A 254 -21.67 -16.41 3.21
C GLU A 254 -20.48 -16.01 2.31
N PHE A 255 -19.31 -15.74 2.91
CA PHE A 255 -18.09 -15.34 2.19
C PHE A 255 -17.11 -16.50 2.01
N GLN A 256 -17.52 -17.73 2.33
CA GLN A 256 -16.70 -18.96 2.22
C GLN A 256 -17.47 -20.12 1.58
N PRO A 257 -18.26 -19.92 0.49
CA PRO A 257 -19.07 -20.99 -0.10
C PRO A 257 -18.19 -22.15 -0.60
N GLY A 258 -18.47 -23.36 -0.07
CA GLY A 258 -17.74 -24.58 -0.37
C GLY A 258 -16.44 -24.79 0.40
N PHE A 259 -16.12 -23.89 1.35
CA PHE A 259 -15.00 -24.01 2.30
C PHE A 259 -15.31 -23.32 3.64
N GLU A 260 -16.55 -23.46 4.09
CA GLU A 260 -17.11 -22.80 5.28
C GLU A 260 -16.32 -23.13 6.56
N GLU A 261 -15.81 -24.35 6.66
CA GLU A 261 -15.03 -24.83 7.82
C GLU A 261 -13.55 -24.41 7.79
N ALA A 262 -13.10 -23.74 6.72
CA ALA A 262 -11.71 -23.37 6.61
C ALA A 262 -11.38 -22.16 7.48
N ASP A 263 -10.22 -22.19 8.16
CA ASP A 263 -9.70 -21.07 8.93
C ASP A 263 -9.25 -19.92 8.03
N THR A 264 -10.02 -18.83 8.02
CA THR A 264 -9.71 -17.59 7.33
C THR A 264 -9.38 -16.45 8.28
N THR A 265 -9.06 -16.74 9.56
CA THR A 265 -8.55 -15.74 10.50
C THR A 265 -7.24 -15.12 10.00
N VAL A 266 -6.99 -13.88 10.37
CA VAL A 266 -5.73 -13.20 10.05
C VAL A 266 -5.16 -12.54 11.29
N SER A 267 -3.83 -12.52 11.38
CA SER A 267 -3.11 -11.98 12.55
C SER A 267 -2.92 -10.47 12.52
N ALA A 268 -3.06 -9.86 11.35
CA ALA A 268 -3.00 -8.41 11.15
C ALA A 268 -3.60 -8.00 9.81
N ALA A 269 -4.09 -6.75 9.73
CA ALA A 269 -4.51 -6.12 8.48
C ALA A 269 -3.66 -4.89 8.16
N VAL A 270 -3.31 -4.69 6.87
CA VAL A 270 -2.54 -3.54 6.37
C VAL A 270 -3.32 -2.89 5.23
N CYS A 271 -3.74 -1.65 5.40
CA CYS A 271 -4.62 -0.95 4.48
C CYS A 271 -3.96 0.32 3.95
N LEU A 272 -3.67 0.36 2.65
CA LEU A 272 -3.07 1.51 1.98
C LEU A 272 -4.13 2.25 1.16
N TYR A 273 -4.33 3.54 1.43
CA TYR A 273 -5.31 4.41 0.74
C TYR A 273 -6.62 3.69 0.45
N GLY A 274 -7.18 3.04 1.46
CA GLY A 274 -8.30 2.11 1.36
C GLY A 274 -9.64 2.77 1.04
N TRP A 275 -10.45 2.06 0.25
CA TRP A 275 -11.87 2.32 0.12
C TRP A 275 -12.63 1.57 1.20
N TYR A 276 -13.41 2.27 2.03
CA TYR A 276 -14.16 1.67 3.14
C TYR A 276 -15.68 1.75 2.97
N GLY A 277 -16.15 2.33 1.86
CA GLY A 277 -17.56 2.32 1.50
C GLY A 277 -18.01 0.97 0.92
N ARG A 278 -19.21 0.92 0.37
CA ARG A 278 -19.75 -0.30 -0.26
C ARG A 278 -18.91 -0.76 -1.43
N ALA A 279 -18.74 -2.06 -1.53
CA ALA A 279 -18.06 -2.70 -2.65
C ALA A 279 -18.86 -2.56 -3.97
N SER A 280 -18.17 -2.58 -5.11
CA SER A 280 -18.82 -2.50 -6.43
C SER A 280 -19.72 -3.71 -6.67
N GLY A 281 -20.99 -3.46 -7.03
CA GLY A 281 -21.98 -4.51 -7.22
C GLY A 281 -22.51 -5.14 -5.93
N GLY A 282 -22.09 -4.62 -4.76
CA GLY A 282 -22.56 -5.09 -3.46
C GLY A 282 -24.00 -4.65 -3.18
N THR A 283 -24.85 -5.60 -2.89
CA THR A 283 -26.18 -5.43 -2.28
C THR A 283 -26.07 -5.92 -0.83
N GLY A 284 -26.76 -5.25 0.11
CA GLY A 284 -26.66 -5.64 1.53
C GLY A 284 -25.33 -5.26 2.18
N LEU A 285 -24.78 -6.14 3.01
CA LEU A 285 -23.57 -5.93 3.82
C LEU A 285 -22.32 -6.11 2.96
N SER A 286 -21.77 -5.02 2.45
CA SER A 286 -20.63 -5.03 1.52
C SER A 286 -19.56 -3.96 1.79
N SER A 287 -19.66 -3.32 2.95
CA SER A 287 -18.70 -2.34 3.45
C SER A 287 -18.04 -2.84 4.73
N PRO A 288 -16.76 -2.58 4.99
CA PRO A 288 -16.15 -2.86 6.30
C PRO A 288 -16.90 -2.24 7.48
N HIS A 289 -17.58 -1.11 7.28
CA HIS A 289 -18.43 -0.49 8.30
C HIS A 289 -19.65 -1.34 8.68
N ASP A 290 -20.14 -2.19 7.79
CA ASP A 290 -21.29 -3.05 8.05
C ASP A 290 -20.96 -4.14 9.09
N PHE A 291 -19.66 -4.39 9.34
CA PHE A 291 -19.12 -5.37 10.30
C PHE A 291 -18.46 -4.71 11.53
N LEU A 292 -18.85 -3.47 11.83
CA LEU A 292 -18.50 -2.73 13.03
C LEU A 292 -19.80 -2.25 13.72
N PRO A 293 -20.11 -2.70 14.97
CA PRO A 293 -19.28 -3.58 15.82
C PRO A 293 -19.12 -4.99 15.24
N PRO A 294 -18.02 -5.69 15.60
CA PRO A 294 -17.79 -7.06 15.13
C PRO A 294 -18.87 -8.02 15.67
N VAL A 295 -19.13 -9.07 14.90
CA VAL A 295 -20.00 -10.16 15.38
C VAL A 295 -19.43 -10.72 16.71
N ALA A 296 -20.30 -11.00 17.65
CA ALA A 296 -19.90 -11.52 18.98
C ALA A 296 -18.98 -12.75 18.85
N GLY A 297 -17.85 -12.72 19.56
CA GLY A 297 -16.82 -13.74 19.48
C GLY A 297 -15.75 -13.53 18.39
N THR A 298 -15.91 -12.57 17.50
CA THR A 298 -14.87 -12.22 16.52
C THR A 298 -13.73 -11.46 17.19
N ILE A 299 -12.52 -12.01 17.12
CA ILE A 299 -11.30 -11.31 17.54
C ILE A 299 -10.82 -10.46 16.35
N VAL A 300 -10.94 -9.15 16.47
CA VAL A 300 -10.42 -8.22 15.47
C VAL A 300 -8.91 -8.12 15.60
N PRO A 301 -8.15 -8.38 14.52
CA PRO A 301 -6.70 -8.28 14.58
C PRO A 301 -6.22 -6.82 14.58
N PRO A 302 -4.95 -6.54 14.95
CA PRO A 302 -4.35 -5.22 14.79
C PRO A 302 -4.38 -4.72 13.35
N PHE A 303 -4.61 -3.40 13.18
CA PHE A 303 -4.63 -2.72 11.88
C PHE A 303 -3.47 -1.72 11.73
N PHE A 304 -2.86 -1.70 10.53
CA PHE A 304 -2.01 -0.62 10.06
C PHE A 304 -2.69 0.04 8.87
N ILE A 305 -3.01 1.32 8.99
CA ILE A 305 -3.69 2.10 7.95
C ILE A 305 -2.82 3.27 7.57
N ALA A 306 -2.54 3.45 6.27
CA ALA A 306 -1.85 4.62 5.73
C ALA A 306 -2.66 5.24 4.59
N HIS A 307 -2.86 6.57 4.63
CA HIS A 307 -3.64 7.30 3.64
C HIS A 307 -3.01 8.66 3.36
N GLY A 308 -3.05 9.12 2.11
CA GLY A 308 -2.56 10.43 1.73
C GLY A 308 -3.64 11.51 1.90
N ASP A 309 -3.31 12.66 2.47
CA ASP A 309 -4.24 13.77 2.64
C ASP A 309 -4.56 14.49 1.31
N HIS A 310 -3.74 14.31 0.28
CA HIS A 310 -3.96 14.78 -1.09
C HIS A 310 -4.60 13.73 -2.02
N ASP A 311 -5.09 12.61 -1.48
CA ASP A 311 -5.76 11.59 -2.28
C ASP A 311 -7.01 12.17 -2.98
N THR A 312 -7.00 12.16 -4.32
CA THR A 312 -8.09 12.69 -5.14
C THR A 312 -9.03 11.61 -5.69
N LEU A 313 -8.73 10.33 -5.46
CA LEU A 313 -9.58 9.20 -5.85
C LEU A 313 -10.42 8.69 -4.68
N VAL A 314 -9.81 8.52 -3.52
CA VAL A 314 -10.45 8.11 -2.27
C VAL A 314 -10.18 9.18 -1.22
N PRO A 315 -11.17 9.97 -0.83
CA PRO A 315 -10.98 11.02 0.17
C PRO A 315 -10.45 10.46 1.50
N VAL A 316 -9.46 11.14 2.09
CA VAL A 316 -8.83 10.73 3.35
C VAL A 316 -9.83 10.65 4.51
N GLU A 317 -10.94 11.38 4.41
CA GLU A 317 -12.07 11.35 5.35
C GLU A 317 -12.63 9.94 5.54
N ALA A 318 -12.63 9.12 4.47
CA ALA A 318 -13.07 7.72 4.57
C ALA A 318 -12.15 6.88 5.46
N ALA A 319 -10.85 7.14 5.45
CA ALA A 319 -9.90 6.46 6.34
C ALA A 319 -10.04 6.98 7.79
N ARG A 320 -10.23 8.27 7.99
CA ARG A 320 -10.45 8.87 9.32
C ARG A 320 -11.69 8.29 9.99
N ASP A 321 -12.80 8.20 9.24
CA ASP A 321 -14.06 7.62 9.74
C ASP A 321 -13.90 6.13 10.09
N PHE A 322 -13.27 5.35 9.21
CA PHE A 322 -13.03 3.94 9.47
C PHE A 322 -12.13 3.71 10.69
N VAL A 323 -11.06 4.50 10.85
CA VAL A 323 -10.16 4.45 12.00
C VAL A 323 -10.88 4.81 13.30
N SER A 324 -11.73 5.86 13.27
CA SER A 324 -12.52 6.25 14.45
C SER A 324 -13.41 5.09 14.90
N ARG A 325 -14.18 4.52 13.98
CA ARG A 325 -15.05 3.39 14.28
C ARG A 325 -14.31 2.13 14.74
N LEU A 326 -13.17 1.80 14.13
CA LEU A 326 -12.34 0.69 14.61
C LEU A 326 -11.92 0.87 16.07
N ARG A 327 -11.52 2.08 16.46
CA ARG A 327 -11.09 2.41 17.82
C ARG A 327 -12.24 2.45 18.82
N GLU A 328 -13.43 2.81 18.37
CA GLU A 328 -14.65 2.85 19.20
C GLU A 328 -15.22 1.45 19.46
N GLU A 329 -15.16 0.58 18.44
CA GLU A 329 -15.85 -0.71 18.43
C GLU A 329 -14.94 -1.91 18.72
N THR A 330 -13.61 -1.70 18.86
CA THR A 330 -12.65 -2.78 19.09
C THR A 330 -11.51 -2.37 20.00
N ASP A 331 -10.95 -3.32 20.76
CA ASP A 331 -9.72 -3.14 21.55
C ASP A 331 -8.44 -3.39 20.73
N ALA A 332 -8.58 -3.66 19.42
CA ALA A 332 -7.45 -3.96 18.56
C ALA A 332 -6.52 -2.75 18.39
N PRO A 333 -5.19 -2.92 18.43
CA PRO A 333 -4.26 -1.85 18.12
C PRO A 333 -4.47 -1.31 16.70
N VAL A 334 -4.69 0.02 16.57
CA VAL A 334 -4.88 0.70 15.29
C VAL A 334 -3.80 1.75 15.08
N VAL A 335 -2.86 1.43 14.19
CA VAL A 335 -1.83 2.37 13.70
C VAL A 335 -2.40 3.12 12.50
N TYR A 336 -2.50 4.44 12.60
CA TYR A 336 -2.98 5.29 11.51
C TYR A 336 -1.95 6.35 11.14
N ALA A 337 -1.42 6.26 9.91
CA ALA A 337 -0.47 7.20 9.34
C ALA A 337 -1.14 8.02 8.21
N GLU A 338 -1.51 9.26 8.51
CA GLU A 338 -1.97 10.22 7.51
C GLU A 338 -0.76 10.94 6.91
N LEU A 339 -0.48 10.64 5.63
CA LEU A 339 0.73 11.09 4.96
C LEU A 339 0.52 12.47 4.34
N PRO A 340 1.31 13.50 4.75
CA PRO A 340 1.16 14.83 4.22
C PRO A 340 1.51 14.89 2.73
N HIS A 341 0.64 15.56 1.96
CA HIS A 341 0.77 15.79 0.52
C HIS A 341 0.96 14.51 -0.32
N ALA A 342 0.57 13.33 0.21
CA ALA A 342 0.60 12.09 -0.54
C ALA A 342 -0.66 11.92 -1.37
N GLN A 343 -0.49 11.46 -2.61
CA GLN A 343 -1.58 11.13 -3.52
C GLN A 343 -1.94 9.64 -3.37
N HIS A 344 -3.07 9.21 -3.96
CA HIS A 344 -3.41 7.80 -4.14
C HIS A 344 -2.27 7.02 -4.80
N ALA A 345 -2.07 5.74 -4.46
CA ALA A 345 -1.05 4.87 -5.04
C ALA A 345 0.42 5.32 -4.81
N PHE A 346 0.72 5.93 -3.66
CA PHE A 346 2.07 6.39 -3.29
C PHE A 346 3.12 5.27 -3.18
N ASP A 347 2.74 4.01 -3.23
CA ASP A 347 3.59 2.82 -3.01
C ASP A 347 4.05 2.10 -4.29
N LEU A 348 3.80 2.69 -5.48
CA LEU A 348 4.11 2.04 -6.78
C LEU A 348 5.62 1.83 -7.01
N PHE A 349 6.46 2.71 -6.48
CA PHE A 349 7.90 2.71 -6.67
C PHE A 349 8.64 3.24 -5.42
N HIS A 350 9.96 3.19 -5.42
CA HIS A 350 10.74 3.79 -4.33
C HIS A 350 10.50 5.30 -4.27
N SER A 351 10.02 5.77 -3.14
CA SER A 351 9.90 7.19 -2.80
C SER A 351 10.16 7.35 -1.31
N ILE A 352 10.28 8.59 -0.83
CA ILE A 352 10.45 8.85 0.61
C ILE A 352 9.24 8.31 1.38
N ARG A 353 8.01 8.51 0.86
CA ARG A 353 6.77 8.05 1.49
C ARG A 353 6.61 6.53 1.40
N SER A 354 6.78 5.96 0.22
CA SER A 354 6.69 4.50 -0.01
C SER A 354 7.64 3.72 0.92
N ASP A 355 8.92 4.13 0.97
CA ASP A 355 9.93 3.47 1.79
C ASP A 355 9.72 3.71 3.30
N ALA A 356 9.17 4.86 3.70
CA ALA A 356 8.79 5.12 5.10
C ALA A 356 7.64 4.21 5.54
N VAL A 357 6.57 4.13 4.74
CA VAL A 357 5.41 3.27 5.02
C VAL A 357 5.81 1.79 5.01
N ALA A 358 6.59 1.34 4.03
CA ALA A 358 7.07 -0.04 3.98
C ALA A 358 7.85 -0.45 5.25
N ARG A 359 8.68 0.45 5.80
CA ARG A 359 9.40 0.23 7.06
C ARG A 359 8.45 0.24 8.27
N GLY A 360 7.46 1.15 8.27
CA GLY A 360 6.43 1.18 9.31
C GLY A 360 5.66 -0.12 9.38
N ILE A 361 5.22 -0.64 8.24
CA ILE A 361 4.53 -1.94 8.13
C ILE A 361 5.43 -3.08 8.63
N GLN A 362 6.70 -3.09 8.25
CA GLN A 362 7.67 -4.10 8.73
C GLN A 362 7.79 -4.08 10.25
N SER A 363 7.89 -2.89 10.86
CA SER A 363 7.95 -2.72 12.33
C SER A 363 6.65 -3.16 13.00
N PHE A 364 5.50 -2.77 12.44
CA PHE A 364 4.19 -3.19 12.90
C PHE A 364 4.02 -4.71 12.89
N LEU A 365 4.25 -5.37 11.75
CA LEU A 365 4.13 -6.81 11.61
C LEU A 365 5.11 -7.58 12.52
N SER A 366 6.32 -7.06 12.70
CA SER A 366 7.29 -7.64 13.66
C SER A 366 6.81 -7.54 15.11
N ASN A 367 6.15 -6.44 15.48
CA ASN A 367 5.55 -6.28 16.80
C ASN A 367 4.39 -7.24 17.01
N VAL A 368 3.46 -7.34 16.04
CA VAL A 368 2.33 -8.28 16.10
C VAL A 368 2.83 -9.72 16.29
N ARG A 369 3.82 -10.14 15.51
CA ARG A 369 4.44 -11.47 15.64
C ARG A 369 5.04 -11.71 17.02
N THR A 370 5.73 -10.71 17.58
CA THR A 370 6.34 -10.84 18.90
C THR A 370 5.28 -10.97 20.01
N ARG A 371 4.18 -10.25 19.88
CA ARG A 371 3.05 -10.35 20.83
C ARG A 371 2.34 -11.70 20.75
N ALA A 372 2.15 -12.26 19.56
CA ALA A 372 1.52 -13.56 19.36
C ALA A 372 2.33 -14.74 19.89
N ARG A 373 3.63 -14.58 20.12
CA ARG A 373 4.54 -15.61 20.66
C ARG A 373 4.70 -15.57 22.21
N ARG A 374 4.14 -14.55 22.84
CA ARG A 374 4.09 -14.39 24.31
C ARG A 374 2.82 -14.98 24.90
#